data_f3de042653003d0803ffbfacb8db654d
#
_entry.id   f3de042653003d0803ffbfacb8db654d
#
_cell.length_a   1.000
_cell.length_b   1.000
_cell.length_c   1.000
_cell.angle_alpha   90.00
_cell.angle_beta   90.00
_cell.angle_gamma   90.00
#
_symmetry.space_group_name_H-M   'P 1'
#
loop_
_entity.id
_entity.type
_entity.pdbx_description
1 polymer ?
#
loop_
_entity_poly.entity_id
_entity_poly.type
_entity_poly.pdbx_seq_one_letter_code
_entity_poly.pdbx_strand_id
1 'polypeptide(L)'
;MPRPVKCRKVCHFPDVLEFFPVDDNKKTPPIILTIDEYETIRLLDKEGYSQEQCAVSMQIARTTVQRIYEIARKKIADALIDGHPLRIEGGDFRICDGQSSNCSFGGCYKQEIYKKYAEEKGEGIMRIAVTYENGQIFQHFGHTETFKIYDVEEGKVIHSEVVDTNGSGHGALAGVLNALNADVLICGGIGGGAQTALAAAGIKLFGGASGDADEAVEAFINETLDYNPDVKCSHHEHSHGEGHTCGEHGCGSHSCH
;
A
#
# COMPACT_ATOMS: atom_id res chain seq x y z
N MET A 1 -34.11 -7.87 -8.41
CA MET A 1 -32.69 -8.20 -8.30
C MET A 1 -32.01 -7.14 -7.45
N PRO A 2 -31.20 -7.49 -6.46
CA PRO A 2 -30.43 -6.48 -5.70
C PRO A 2 -29.49 -5.75 -6.66
N ARG A 3 -29.41 -4.42 -6.48
CA ARG A 3 -28.51 -3.59 -7.28
C ARG A 3 -27.06 -4.02 -7.00
N PRO A 4 -26.21 -4.24 -8.03
CA PRO A 4 -24.82 -4.62 -7.80
C PRO A 4 -24.12 -3.58 -6.93
N VAL A 5 -23.32 -4.05 -5.98
CA VAL A 5 -22.54 -3.19 -5.09
C VAL A 5 -21.51 -2.44 -5.93
N LYS A 6 -21.52 -1.12 -5.83
CA LYS A 6 -20.57 -0.29 -6.59
C LYS A 6 -19.19 -0.38 -5.90
N CYS A 7 -18.19 -0.78 -6.67
CA CYS A 7 -16.79 -0.81 -6.23
C CYS A 7 -16.33 0.60 -5.79
N ARG A 8 -15.69 0.70 -4.63
CA ARG A 8 -15.31 1.97 -3.99
C ARG A 8 -13.88 2.32 -4.34
N LYS A 9 -13.62 3.56 -4.76
CA LYS A 9 -12.26 3.99 -5.07
C LYS A 9 -11.49 4.23 -3.78
N VAL A 10 -10.30 3.62 -3.67
CA VAL A 10 -9.38 3.74 -2.56
C VAL A 10 -8.08 4.38 -3.06
N CYS A 11 -7.68 5.49 -2.46
CA CYS A 11 -6.48 6.23 -2.88
C CYS A 11 -5.22 5.80 -2.12
N HIS A 12 -5.36 5.36 -0.87
CA HIS A 12 -4.26 4.89 -0.04
C HIS A 12 -4.60 3.52 0.52
N PHE A 13 -3.73 2.56 0.28
CA PHE A 13 -3.81 1.24 0.89
C PHE A 13 -3.12 1.25 2.26
N PRO A 14 -3.60 0.51 3.27
CA PRO A 14 -2.95 0.48 4.58
C PRO A 14 -1.57 -0.19 4.51
N ASP A 15 -0.57 0.43 5.18
CA ASP A 15 0.77 -0.14 5.31
C ASP A 15 0.82 -1.26 6.35
N VAL A 16 0.01 -1.12 7.39
CA VAL A 16 -0.15 -2.09 8.46
C VAL A 16 -1.54 -2.69 8.36
N LEU A 17 -1.60 -4.01 8.23
CA LEU A 17 -2.86 -4.74 8.07
C LEU A 17 -3.38 -5.35 9.37
N GLU A 18 -2.55 -5.43 10.42
CA GLU A 18 -2.93 -6.05 11.67
C GLU A 18 -2.43 -5.24 12.86
N PHE A 19 -3.30 -5.09 13.86
CA PHE A 19 -3.00 -4.47 15.15
C PHE A 19 -3.35 -5.45 16.25
N PHE A 20 -2.44 -5.69 17.16
CA PHE A 20 -2.62 -6.62 18.27
C PHE A 20 -2.51 -5.89 19.60
N PRO A 21 -3.34 -6.24 20.60
CA PRO A 21 -3.11 -5.85 21.98
C PRO A 21 -1.78 -6.42 22.48
N VAL A 22 -1.00 -5.66 23.25
CA VAL A 22 0.31 -6.08 23.77
C VAL A 22 0.20 -7.31 24.69
N ASP A 23 -0.91 -7.40 25.44
CA ASP A 23 -1.16 -8.47 26.41
C ASP A 23 -2.18 -9.50 25.89
N ASP A 24 -2.09 -9.92 24.64
CA ASP A 24 -3.03 -10.88 24.04
C ASP A 24 -2.85 -12.30 24.58
N ASN A 25 -3.16 -12.49 25.86
CA ASN A 25 -3.31 -13.82 26.49
C ASN A 25 -4.66 -14.48 26.14
N LYS A 26 -5.59 -13.76 25.53
CA LYS A 26 -6.88 -14.25 25.07
C LYS A 26 -6.83 -14.38 23.55
N LYS A 27 -6.91 -15.59 23.03
CA LYS A 27 -7.08 -15.85 21.59
C LYS A 27 -8.46 -15.35 21.12
N THR A 28 -8.71 -14.04 21.21
CA THR A 28 -9.94 -13.42 20.73
C THR A 28 -9.92 -13.33 19.20
N PRO A 29 -11.04 -13.60 18.52
CA PRO A 29 -11.08 -13.45 17.07
C PRO A 29 -10.87 -11.98 16.68
N PRO A 30 -10.13 -11.70 15.60
CA PRO A 30 -9.89 -10.33 15.15
C PRO A 30 -11.19 -9.69 14.66
N ILE A 31 -11.32 -8.39 14.88
CA ILE A 31 -12.35 -7.57 14.24
C ILE A 31 -11.85 -7.21 12.85
N ILE A 32 -12.66 -7.47 11.83
CA ILE A 32 -12.32 -7.20 10.44
C ILE A 32 -12.80 -5.80 10.04
N LEU A 33 -11.86 -4.92 9.76
CA LEU A 33 -12.09 -3.62 9.13
C LEU A 33 -11.84 -3.76 7.62
N THR A 34 -12.82 -3.43 6.78
CA THR A 34 -12.61 -3.56 5.33
C THR A 34 -11.79 -2.40 4.78
N ILE A 35 -11.14 -2.59 3.62
CA ILE A 35 -10.26 -1.57 3.00
C ILE A 35 -11.03 -0.27 2.70
N ASP A 36 -12.28 -0.35 2.30
CA ASP A 36 -13.12 0.82 2.08
C ASP A 36 -13.57 1.51 3.40
N GLU A 37 -13.73 0.74 4.47
CA GLU A 37 -13.94 1.29 5.82
C GLU A 37 -12.68 2.01 6.31
N TYR A 38 -11.50 1.43 6.12
CA TYR A 38 -10.21 2.07 6.42
C TYR A 38 -10.04 3.39 5.65
N GLU A 39 -10.27 3.39 4.33
CA GLU A 39 -10.18 4.62 3.52
C GLU A 39 -11.17 5.68 3.96
N THR A 40 -12.38 5.29 4.39
CA THR A 40 -13.37 6.23 4.91
C THR A 40 -12.90 6.89 6.20
N ILE A 41 -12.34 6.12 7.15
CA ILE A 41 -11.74 6.64 8.39
C ILE A 41 -10.56 7.56 8.05
N ARG A 42 -9.69 7.15 7.13
CA ARG A 42 -8.55 7.97 6.71
C ARG A 42 -8.99 9.33 6.17
N LEU A 43 -9.96 9.35 5.26
CA LEU A 43 -10.44 10.59 4.65
C LEU A 43 -11.16 11.50 5.64
N LEU A 44 -12.05 10.97 6.48
CA LEU A 44 -12.86 11.78 7.39
C LEU A 44 -12.10 12.17 8.66
N ASP A 45 -11.45 11.22 9.34
CA ASP A 45 -10.86 11.46 10.66
C ASP A 45 -9.40 11.93 10.58
N LYS A 46 -8.59 11.45 9.62
CA LYS A 46 -7.19 11.84 9.49
C LYS A 46 -7.00 13.06 8.59
N GLU A 47 -7.63 13.08 7.41
CA GLU A 47 -7.49 14.16 6.42
C GLU A 47 -8.50 15.28 6.63
N GLY A 48 -9.50 15.10 7.49
CA GLY A 48 -10.50 16.12 7.81
C GLY A 48 -11.51 16.42 6.69
N TYR A 49 -11.75 15.47 5.78
CA TYR A 49 -12.72 15.65 4.69
C TYR A 49 -14.15 15.73 5.23
N SER A 50 -15.01 16.49 4.56
CA SER A 50 -16.44 16.38 4.74
C SER A 50 -16.96 15.05 4.15
N GLN A 51 -18.16 14.64 4.56
CA GLN A 51 -18.82 13.45 3.97
C GLN A 51 -19.03 13.59 2.46
N GLU A 52 -19.28 14.80 1.99
CA GLU A 52 -19.43 15.13 0.56
C GLU A 52 -18.10 14.95 -0.18
N GLN A 53 -17.00 15.48 0.36
CA GLN A 53 -15.66 15.33 -0.20
C GLN A 53 -15.23 13.85 -0.24
N CYS A 54 -15.48 13.12 0.85
CA CYS A 54 -15.23 11.70 0.93
C CYS A 54 -16.04 10.93 -0.13
N ALA A 55 -17.33 11.25 -0.30
CA ALA A 55 -18.19 10.64 -1.30
C ALA A 55 -17.69 10.83 -2.73
N VAL A 56 -17.24 12.03 -3.06
CA VAL A 56 -16.62 12.35 -4.35
C VAL A 56 -15.32 11.57 -4.54
N SER A 57 -14.43 11.57 -3.54
CA SER A 57 -13.15 10.85 -3.57
C SER A 57 -13.34 9.35 -3.79
N MET A 58 -14.24 8.72 -3.05
CA MET A 58 -14.53 7.28 -3.13
C MET A 58 -15.49 6.90 -4.26
N GLN A 59 -16.06 7.87 -4.98
CA GLN A 59 -17.05 7.71 -6.06
C GLN A 59 -18.34 6.96 -5.63
N ILE A 60 -18.83 7.25 -4.44
CA ILE A 60 -20.04 6.69 -3.85
C ILE A 60 -21.01 7.78 -3.39
N ALA A 61 -22.22 7.40 -3.01
CA ALA A 61 -23.19 8.36 -2.44
C ALA A 61 -22.80 8.76 -1.01
N ARG A 62 -23.09 10.01 -0.61
CA ARG A 62 -22.87 10.50 0.75
C ARG A 62 -23.52 9.60 1.83
N THR A 63 -24.73 9.14 1.60
CA THR A 63 -25.41 8.22 2.51
C THR A 63 -24.68 6.88 2.68
N THR A 64 -23.97 6.44 1.64
CA THR A 64 -23.12 5.25 1.71
C THR A 64 -21.89 5.53 2.55
N VAL A 65 -21.25 6.72 2.40
CA VAL A 65 -20.14 7.16 3.26
C VAL A 65 -20.56 7.15 4.72
N GLN A 66 -21.70 7.77 5.06
CA GLN A 66 -22.20 7.83 6.43
C GLN A 66 -22.35 6.42 7.02
N ARG A 67 -22.97 5.50 6.30
CA ARG A 67 -23.16 4.12 6.77
C ARG A 67 -21.81 3.38 6.96
N ILE A 68 -20.88 3.51 6.02
CA ILE A 68 -19.55 2.89 6.14
C ILE A 68 -18.82 3.45 7.34
N TYR A 69 -18.87 4.76 7.52
CA TYR A 69 -18.20 5.46 8.62
C TYR A 69 -18.73 5.04 10.00
N GLU A 70 -20.04 4.95 10.16
CA GLU A 70 -20.68 4.48 11.40
C GLU A 70 -20.23 3.05 11.76
N ILE A 71 -20.21 2.15 10.77
CA ILE A 71 -19.77 0.76 10.95
C ILE A 71 -18.28 0.71 11.30
N ALA A 72 -17.45 1.44 10.55
CA ALA A 72 -16.01 1.48 10.75
C ALA A 72 -15.63 1.97 12.14
N ARG A 73 -16.21 3.09 12.59
CA ARG A 73 -15.97 3.64 13.93
C ARG A 73 -16.40 2.71 15.04
N LYS A 74 -17.54 2.02 14.86
CA LYS A 74 -17.98 1.02 15.84
C LYS A 74 -16.97 -0.13 15.95
N LYS A 75 -16.51 -0.68 14.84
CA LYS A 75 -15.49 -1.75 14.82
C LYS A 75 -14.20 -1.33 15.51
N ILE A 76 -13.73 -0.11 15.26
CA ILE A 76 -12.54 0.43 15.93
C ILE A 76 -12.78 0.59 17.44
N ALA A 77 -13.95 1.10 17.84
CA ALA A 77 -14.30 1.23 19.25
C ALA A 77 -14.36 -0.14 19.95
N ASP A 78 -15.01 -1.13 19.34
CA ASP A 78 -15.10 -2.49 19.87
C ASP A 78 -13.69 -3.09 20.00
N ALA A 79 -12.80 -2.90 19.01
CA ALA A 79 -11.41 -3.37 19.09
C ALA A 79 -10.65 -2.74 20.26
N LEU A 80 -10.76 -1.43 20.45
CA LEU A 80 -10.05 -0.69 21.50
C LEU A 80 -10.60 -0.96 22.90
N ILE A 81 -11.93 -1.01 23.05
CA ILE A 81 -12.60 -1.13 24.37
C ILE A 81 -12.54 -2.57 24.85
N ASP A 82 -12.78 -3.54 23.97
CA ASP A 82 -12.86 -4.96 24.33
C ASP A 82 -11.51 -5.68 24.19
N GLY A 83 -10.48 -4.97 23.66
CA GLY A 83 -9.12 -5.52 23.49
C GLY A 83 -9.04 -6.60 22.42
N HIS A 84 -9.82 -6.48 21.33
CA HIS A 84 -9.72 -7.38 20.19
C HIS A 84 -8.59 -6.98 19.22
N PRO A 85 -7.90 -7.97 18.62
CA PRO A 85 -7.08 -7.70 17.46
C PRO A 85 -7.91 -7.05 16.35
N LEU A 86 -7.32 -6.10 15.61
CA LEU A 86 -7.94 -5.48 14.45
C LEU A 86 -7.19 -5.92 13.20
N ARG A 87 -7.91 -6.47 12.21
CA ARG A 87 -7.34 -6.85 10.92
C ARG A 87 -8.02 -6.09 9.80
N ILE A 88 -7.22 -5.54 8.88
CA ILE A 88 -7.71 -4.76 7.74
C ILE A 88 -7.63 -5.65 6.51
N GLU A 89 -8.77 -6.13 6.03
CA GLU A 89 -8.84 -7.02 4.87
C GLU A 89 -10.21 -7.01 4.19
N GLY A 90 -10.24 -7.37 2.90
CA GLY A 90 -11.49 -7.53 2.15
C GLY A 90 -12.21 -6.21 1.82
N GLY A 91 -13.48 -6.32 1.43
CA GLY A 91 -14.32 -5.21 0.97
C GLY A 91 -14.39 -5.09 -0.55
N ASP A 92 -15.36 -4.29 -1.03
CA ASP A 92 -15.57 -4.04 -2.46
C ASP A 92 -14.86 -2.75 -2.87
N PHE A 93 -13.60 -2.82 -3.25
CA PHE A 93 -12.80 -1.64 -3.58
C PHE A 93 -11.99 -1.81 -4.88
N ARG A 94 -11.50 -0.70 -5.41
CA ARG A 94 -10.49 -0.64 -6.46
C ARG A 94 -9.44 0.41 -6.11
N ILE A 95 -8.19 0.16 -6.46
CA ILE A 95 -7.11 1.13 -6.28
C ILE A 95 -7.28 2.29 -7.25
N CYS A 96 -6.99 3.50 -6.78
CA CYS A 96 -7.03 4.70 -7.61
C CYS A 96 -5.93 4.65 -8.69
N ASP A 97 -6.36 4.81 -9.93
CA ASP A 97 -5.54 4.82 -11.15
C ASP A 97 -5.27 6.24 -11.70
N GLY A 98 -5.71 7.27 -11.02
CA GLY A 98 -5.55 8.65 -11.50
C GLY A 98 -6.53 9.11 -12.58
N GLN A 99 -7.37 8.23 -13.15
CA GLN A 99 -8.29 8.56 -14.25
C GLN A 99 -9.39 9.58 -13.88
N SER A 100 -9.65 9.76 -12.58
CA SER A 100 -10.78 10.57 -12.14
C SER A 100 -10.50 12.07 -12.19
N SER A 101 -11.20 12.80 -13.04
CA SER A 101 -11.15 14.27 -13.13
C SER A 101 -11.68 14.98 -11.86
N ASN A 102 -12.41 14.27 -11.01
CA ASN A 102 -13.09 14.80 -9.83
C ASN A 102 -12.38 14.43 -8.51
N CYS A 103 -11.06 14.32 -8.48
CA CYS A 103 -10.36 14.29 -7.21
C CYS A 103 -10.51 15.65 -6.53
N SER A 104 -11.02 15.66 -5.31
CA SER A 104 -11.49 16.85 -4.57
C SER A 104 -10.41 17.88 -4.24
N PHE A 105 -9.14 17.61 -4.54
CA PHE A 105 -8.03 18.52 -4.34
C PHE A 105 -7.26 18.68 -5.64
N GLY A 106 -7.22 19.90 -6.16
CA GLY A 106 -6.45 20.27 -7.34
C GLY A 106 -4.98 19.85 -7.18
N GLY A 107 -4.43 19.15 -8.19
CA GLY A 107 -3.04 18.71 -8.19
C GLY A 107 -2.83 17.27 -7.67
N CYS A 108 -3.75 16.35 -7.92
CA CYS A 108 -3.47 14.94 -7.67
C CYS A 108 -2.37 14.44 -8.62
N TYR A 109 -1.17 14.18 -8.07
CA TYR A 109 -0.01 13.71 -8.83
C TYR A 109 -0.29 12.45 -9.66
N LYS A 110 -1.12 11.53 -9.16
CA LYS A 110 -1.57 10.36 -9.95
C LYS A 110 -2.34 10.74 -11.21
N GLN A 111 -3.09 11.85 -11.18
CA GLN A 111 -3.78 12.36 -12.38
C GLN A 111 -2.80 12.91 -13.40
N GLU A 112 -1.75 13.58 -12.96
CA GLU A 112 -0.70 14.09 -13.84
C GLU A 112 0.05 12.95 -14.52
N ILE A 113 0.44 11.94 -13.73
CA ILE A 113 1.03 10.69 -14.23
C ILE A 113 0.10 10.03 -15.24
N TYR A 114 -1.16 9.77 -14.86
CA TYR A 114 -2.10 9.11 -15.75
C TYR A 114 -2.26 9.85 -17.08
N LYS A 115 -2.39 11.18 -17.07
CA LYS A 115 -2.50 11.98 -18.31
C LYS A 115 -1.25 11.86 -19.19
N LYS A 116 -0.05 11.79 -18.56
CA LYS A 116 1.21 11.65 -19.30
C LYS A 116 1.34 10.25 -19.94
N TYR A 117 1.00 9.20 -19.21
CA TYR A 117 1.33 7.82 -19.59
C TYR A 117 0.18 7.01 -20.20
N ALA A 118 -1.09 7.44 -20.05
CA ALA A 118 -2.25 6.69 -20.56
C ALA A 118 -2.31 6.68 -22.09
N GLU A 119 -1.83 7.75 -22.75
CA GLU A 119 -1.86 7.89 -24.20
C GLU A 119 -0.60 7.31 -24.88
N GLU A 120 0.46 7.05 -24.12
CA GLU A 120 1.77 6.63 -24.64
C GLU A 120 1.92 5.09 -24.75
N LYS A 121 1.09 4.32 -24.03
CA LYS A 121 1.19 2.86 -24.05
C LYS A 121 0.44 2.28 -25.25
N GLY A 122 1.17 1.88 -26.30
CA GLY A 122 0.62 1.18 -27.47
C GLY A 122 0.10 -0.23 -27.13
N GLU A 123 -0.75 -0.78 -28.02
CA GLU A 123 -1.17 -2.18 -27.92
C GLU A 123 0.06 -3.11 -28.06
N GLY A 124 0.19 -4.08 -27.14
CA GLY A 124 1.31 -5.03 -27.14
C GLY A 124 2.53 -4.59 -26.34
N ILE A 125 2.57 -3.37 -25.82
CA ILE A 125 3.66 -2.88 -24.97
C ILE A 125 3.44 -3.36 -23.52
N MET A 126 4.45 -4.04 -22.96
CA MET A 126 4.54 -4.37 -21.54
C MET A 126 5.34 -3.30 -20.81
N ARG A 127 4.74 -2.68 -19.79
CA ARG A 127 5.41 -1.66 -18.97
C ARG A 127 5.91 -2.27 -17.66
N ILE A 128 7.23 -2.21 -17.47
CA ILE A 128 7.91 -2.71 -16.27
C ILE A 128 8.36 -1.52 -15.45
N ALA A 129 8.00 -1.52 -14.17
CA ALA A 129 8.51 -0.57 -13.19
C ALA A 129 9.56 -1.25 -12.29
N VAL A 130 10.65 -0.56 -12.03
CA VAL A 130 11.71 -1.02 -11.12
C VAL A 130 11.90 0.02 -10.03
N THR A 131 11.92 -0.39 -8.74
CA THR A 131 12.36 0.52 -7.67
C THR A 131 13.80 0.93 -7.91
N TYR A 132 14.09 2.23 -7.96
CA TYR A 132 15.35 2.69 -8.55
C TYR A 132 16.08 3.69 -7.66
N GLU A 133 17.38 3.49 -7.53
CA GLU A 133 18.29 4.45 -6.93
C GLU A 133 19.70 4.28 -7.55
N ASN A 134 20.24 5.34 -8.17
CA ASN A 134 21.60 5.39 -8.69
C ASN A 134 22.03 4.19 -9.57
N GLY A 135 21.18 3.72 -10.46
CA GLY A 135 21.42 2.57 -11.34
C GLY A 135 21.01 1.22 -10.76
N GLN A 136 20.75 1.15 -9.47
CA GLN A 136 20.46 -0.11 -8.77
C GLN A 136 18.99 -0.24 -8.38
N ILE A 137 18.55 -1.49 -8.19
CA ILE A 137 17.25 -1.79 -7.60
C ILE A 137 17.26 -1.33 -6.14
N PHE A 138 16.38 -0.37 -5.81
CA PHE A 138 16.22 0.08 -4.43
C PHE A 138 15.54 -1.00 -3.59
N GLN A 139 16.12 -1.30 -2.40
CA GLN A 139 15.79 -2.49 -1.63
C GLN A 139 14.55 -2.36 -0.74
N HIS A 140 13.94 -1.17 -0.64
CA HIS A 140 12.79 -0.92 0.25
C HIS A 140 11.65 -0.26 -0.53
N PHE A 141 10.75 -1.05 -1.09
CA PHE A 141 9.62 -0.54 -1.90
C PHE A 141 8.91 0.65 -1.25
N GLY A 142 8.58 0.55 0.03
CA GLY A 142 7.83 1.59 0.72
C GLY A 142 8.55 2.94 0.86
N HIS A 143 9.86 2.99 0.70
CA HIS A 143 10.68 4.19 0.79
C HIS A 143 11.26 4.64 -0.54
N THR A 144 10.85 4.01 -1.65
CA THR A 144 11.38 4.38 -2.96
C THR A 144 10.94 5.78 -3.36
N GLU A 145 11.90 6.61 -3.73
CA GLU A 145 11.68 7.98 -4.21
C GLU A 145 11.49 8.02 -5.71
N THR A 146 12.03 7.04 -6.44
CA THR A 146 11.95 6.97 -7.90
C THR A 146 11.66 5.56 -8.38
N PHE A 147 10.93 5.47 -9.49
CA PHE A 147 10.83 4.27 -10.31
C PHE A 147 11.54 4.48 -11.63
N LYS A 148 12.27 3.50 -12.11
CA LYS A 148 12.67 3.43 -13.52
C LYS A 148 11.65 2.60 -14.28
N ILE A 149 11.07 3.21 -15.30
CA ILE A 149 10.00 2.63 -16.12
C ILE A 149 10.61 2.18 -17.44
N TYR A 150 10.23 1.00 -17.88
CA TYR A 150 10.68 0.44 -19.16
C TYR A 150 9.46 0.01 -19.96
N ASP A 151 9.39 0.42 -21.21
CA ASP A 151 8.44 -0.08 -22.18
C ASP A 151 9.11 -1.16 -23.03
N VAL A 152 8.52 -2.35 -23.04
CA VAL A 152 9.05 -3.54 -23.72
C VAL A 152 8.07 -3.97 -24.78
N GLU A 153 8.55 -4.10 -26.02
CA GLU A 153 7.80 -4.61 -27.15
C GLU A 153 8.59 -5.76 -27.81
N GLU A 154 7.93 -6.86 -28.10
CA GLU A 154 8.55 -8.07 -28.69
C GLU A 154 9.85 -8.54 -27.99
N GLY A 155 9.89 -8.41 -26.65
CA GLY A 155 11.05 -8.82 -25.86
C GLY A 155 12.25 -7.86 -25.94
N LYS A 156 12.04 -6.61 -26.35
CA LYS A 156 13.08 -5.57 -26.40
C LYS A 156 12.62 -4.32 -25.69
N VAL A 157 13.52 -3.72 -24.91
CA VAL A 157 13.28 -2.40 -24.33
C VAL A 157 13.28 -1.35 -25.44
N ILE A 158 12.14 -0.69 -25.66
CA ILE A 158 12.00 0.37 -26.66
C ILE A 158 12.11 1.77 -26.06
N HIS A 159 11.81 1.92 -24.77
CA HIS A 159 11.91 3.18 -24.04
C HIS A 159 12.21 2.93 -22.55
N SER A 160 12.95 3.84 -21.93
CA SER A 160 13.10 3.87 -20.46
C SER A 160 13.20 5.30 -19.96
N GLU A 161 12.60 5.56 -18.78
CA GLU A 161 12.72 6.85 -18.10
C GLU A 161 12.63 6.66 -16.58
N VAL A 162 13.17 7.63 -15.83
CA VAL A 162 13.07 7.66 -14.37
C VAL A 162 11.94 8.61 -13.97
N VAL A 163 11.04 8.12 -13.12
CA VAL A 163 9.86 8.82 -12.64
C VAL A 163 9.94 8.99 -11.14
N ASP A 164 9.81 10.22 -10.67
CA ASP A 164 9.75 10.55 -9.24
C ASP A 164 8.40 10.12 -8.65
N THR A 165 8.39 9.63 -7.42
CA THR A 165 7.17 9.30 -6.68
C THR A 165 6.52 10.54 -6.04
N ASN A 166 7.20 11.69 -6.11
CA ASN A 166 6.79 12.98 -5.54
C ASN A 166 6.42 12.89 -4.05
N GLY A 167 7.23 12.16 -3.28
CA GLY A 167 7.00 11.96 -1.85
C GLY A 167 5.71 11.19 -1.53
N SER A 168 5.19 10.43 -2.49
CA SER A 168 4.03 9.57 -2.25
C SER A 168 4.35 8.58 -1.13
N GLY A 169 3.66 8.69 0.00
CA GLY A 169 3.82 7.78 1.13
C GLY A 169 3.56 6.31 0.73
N HIS A 170 4.04 5.39 1.55
CA HIS A 170 4.01 3.94 1.31
C HIS A 170 2.68 3.43 0.70
N GLY A 171 1.54 3.78 1.30
CA GLY A 171 0.21 3.33 0.85
C GLY A 171 -0.26 3.95 -0.47
N ALA A 172 0.46 4.92 -1.04
CA ALA A 172 0.11 5.57 -2.30
C ALA A 172 0.86 5.00 -3.51
N LEU A 173 2.01 4.31 -3.29
CA LEU A 173 2.90 3.85 -4.36
C LEU A 173 2.23 2.86 -5.32
N ALA A 174 1.38 1.95 -4.82
CA ALA A 174 0.62 1.07 -5.70
C ALA A 174 -0.33 1.85 -6.64
N GLY A 175 -0.90 2.95 -6.15
CA GLY A 175 -1.70 3.84 -6.99
C GLY A 175 -0.87 4.66 -7.98
N VAL A 176 0.38 5.00 -7.66
CA VAL A 176 1.34 5.63 -8.61
C VAL A 176 1.65 4.65 -9.75
N LEU A 177 1.99 3.40 -9.42
CA LEU A 177 2.25 2.35 -10.41
C LEU A 177 1.02 2.06 -11.29
N ASN A 178 -0.19 2.07 -10.68
CA ASN A 178 -1.43 1.92 -11.42
C ASN A 178 -1.69 3.11 -12.37
N ALA A 179 -1.36 4.34 -11.96
CA ALA A 179 -1.45 5.53 -12.81
C ALA A 179 -0.42 5.52 -13.95
N LEU A 180 0.75 4.93 -13.74
CA LEU A 180 1.77 4.68 -14.75
C LEU A 180 1.37 3.60 -15.76
N ASN A 181 0.25 2.88 -15.55
CA ASN A 181 -0.12 1.68 -16.31
C ASN A 181 0.97 0.59 -16.29
N ALA A 182 1.64 0.40 -15.17
CA ALA A 182 2.63 -0.66 -14.99
C ALA A 182 1.94 -2.04 -14.99
N ASP A 183 2.48 -2.99 -15.74
CA ASP A 183 2.05 -4.39 -15.76
C ASP A 183 2.85 -5.23 -14.76
N VAL A 184 4.11 -4.86 -14.56
CA VAL A 184 5.09 -5.58 -13.76
C VAL A 184 5.83 -4.62 -12.83
N LEU A 185 6.08 -5.07 -11.60
CA LEU A 185 7.00 -4.42 -10.67
C LEU A 185 8.15 -5.36 -10.32
N ILE A 186 9.38 -4.89 -10.50
CA ILE A 186 10.60 -5.53 -9.98
C ILE A 186 11.10 -4.67 -8.81
N CYS A 187 11.32 -5.28 -7.66
CA CYS A 187 11.79 -4.55 -6.48
C CYS A 187 12.61 -5.44 -5.53
N GLY A 188 13.25 -4.82 -4.56
CA GLY A 188 13.84 -5.52 -3.41
C GLY A 188 12.77 -5.97 -2.41
N GLY A 189 12.93 -5.63 -1.15
CA GLY A 189 11.98 -5.97 -0.09
C GLY A 189 10.66 -5.17 -0.17
N ILE A 190 9.55 -5.85 0.05
CA ILE A 190 8.22 -5.27 -0.02
C ILE A 190 7.31 -5.81 1.09
N GLY A 191 6.54 -4.93 1.73
CA GLY A 191 5.61 -5.30 2.80
C GLY A 191 4.33 -5.96 2.29
N GLY A 192 3.71 -6.83 3.09
CA GLY A 192 2.50 -7.57 2.73
C GLY A 192 1.32 -6.69 2.29
N GLY A 193 1.15 -5.52 2.92
CA GLY A 193 0.14 -4.55 2.51
C GLY A 193 0.32 -4.06 1.07
N ALA A 194 1.56 -3.73 0.70
CA ALA A 194 1.89 -3.31 -0.66
C ALA A 194 1.70 -4.44 -1.68
N GLN A 195 2.07 -5.69 -1.32
CA GLN A 195 1.82 -6.86 -2.18
C GLN A 195 0.33 -7.03 -2.48
N THR A 196 -0.51 -6.91 -1.44
CA THR A 196 -1.98 -6.99 -1.60
C THR A 196 -2.51 -5.85 -2.46
N ALA A 197 -1.99 -4.63 -2.30
CA ALA A 197 -2.37 -3.48 -3.11
C ALA A 197 -2.01 -3.66 -4.60
N LEU A 198 -0.80 -4.17 -4.89
CA LEU A 198 -0.35 -4.47 -6.25
C LEU A 198 -1.20 -5.55 -6.92
N ALA A 199 -1.51 -6.62 -6.17
CA ALA A 199 -2.39 -7.67 -6.65
C ALA A 199 -3.80 -7.13 -6.97
N ALA A 200 -4.34 -6.25 -6.12
CA ALA A 200 -5.63 -5.58 -6.34
C ALA A 200 -5.61 -4.61 -7.54
N ALA A 201 -4.44 -4.07 -7.88
CA ALA A 201 -4.22 -3.24 -9.08
C ALA A 201 -3.93 -4.07 -10.34
N GLY A 202 -3.79 -5.39 -10.24
CA GLY A 202 -3.46 -6.28 -11.36
C GLY A 202 -1.98 -6.24 -11.78
N ILE A 203 -1.09 -5.69 -10.94
CA ILE A 203 0.34 -5.56 -11.21
C ILE A 203 1.06 -6.83 -10.75
N LYS A 204 1.83 -7.47 -11.64
CA LYS A 204 2.64 -8.66 -11.31
C LYS A 204 3.89 -8.24 -10.55
N LEU A 205 4.16 -8.91 -9.42
CA LEU A 205 5.28 -8.59 -8.54
C LEU A 205 6.43 -9.60 -8.69
N PHE A 206 7.65 -9.07 -8.83
CA PHE A 206 8.92 -9.80 -8.76
C PHE A 206 9.77 -9.16 -7.66
N GLY A 207 9.58 -9.64 -6.43
CA GLY A 207 10.23 -9.09 -5.24
C GLY A 207 11.51 -9.82 -4.87
N GLY A 208 12.35 -9.20 -4.04
CA GLY A 208 13.62 -9.77 -3.60
C GLY A 208 14.74 -9.71 -4.65
N ALA A 209 14.52 -8.99 -5.75
CA ALA A 209 15.55 -8.74 -6.74
C ALA A 209 16.57 -7.70 -6.24
N SER A 210 17.81 -7.81 -6.71
CA SER A 210 18.89 -6.89 -6.35
C SER A 210 19.86 -6.72 -7.52
N GLY A 211 20.71 -5.71 -7.43
CA GLY A 211 21.71 -5.41 -8.45
C GLY A 211 21.28 -4.30 -9.41
N ASP A 212 21.86 -4.29 -10.60
CA ASP A 212 21.61 -3.28 -11.63
C ASP A 212 20.18 -3.38 -12.18
N ALA A 213 19.52 -2.26 -12.34
CA ALA A 213 18.12 -2.20 -12.77
C ALA A 213 17.94 -2.59 -14.25
N ASP A 214 18.88 -2.23 -15.11
CA ASP A 214 18.83 -2.55 -16.54
C ASP A 214 19.10 -4.04 -16.75
N GLU A 215 20.10 -4.61 -16.07
CA GLU A 215 20.39 -6.04 -16.10
C GLU A 215 19.22 -6.89 -15.59
N ALA A 216 18.54 -6.44 -14.53
CA ALA A 216 17.37 -7.13 -13.99
C ALA A 216 16.19 -7.15 -14.98
N VAL A 217 15.96 -6.08 -15.71
CA VAL A 217 14.92 -6.05 -16.76
C VAL A 217 15.29 -6.97 -17.93
N GLU A 218 16.55 -6.98 -18.36
CA GLU A 218 17.04 -7.92 -19.38
C GLU A 218 16.89 -9.38 -18.92
N ALA A 219 17.25 -9.67 -17.67
CA ALA A 219 17.06 -10.99 -17.07
C ALA A 219 15.59 -11.40 -16.99
N PHE A 220 14.70 -10.43 -16.65
CA PHE A 220 13.26 -10.68 -16.67
C PHE A 220 12.73 -11.02 -18.05
N ILE A 221 13.12 -10.26 -19.07
CA ILE A 221 12.74 -10.53 -20.49
C ILE A 221 13.21 -11.90 -20.94
N ASN A 222 14.39 -12.33 -20.50
CA ASN A 222 14.98 -13.64 -20.82
C ASN A 222 14.52 -14.77 -19.88
N GLU A 223 13.57 -14.51 -18.97
CA GLU A 223 13.05 -15.48 -17.98
C GLU A 223 14.13 -16.04 -17.03
N THR A 224 15.19 -15.29 -16.79
CA THR A 224 16.34 -15.66 -15.94
C THR A 224 16.49 -14.79 -14.70
N LEU A 225 15.52 -13.90 -14.43
CA LEU A 225 15.57 -13.02 -13.26
C LEU A 225 15.58 -13.84 -11.96
N ASP A 226 16.59 -13.57 -11.13
CA ASP A 226 16.64 -14.09 -9.77
C ASP A 226 15.77 -13.22 -8.86
N TYR A 227 14.71 -13.79 -8.30
CA TYR A 227 13.77 -13.11 -7.41
C TYR A 227 13.23 -14.08 -6.36
N ASN A 228 12.69 -13.53 -5.28
CA ASN A 228 12.09 -14.32 -4.21
C ASN A 228 10.58 -14.07 -4.13
N PRO A 229 9.72 -15.06 -4.50
CA PRO A 229 8.26 -14.89 -4.45
C PRO A 229 7.71 -14.69 -3.03
N ASP A 230 8.45 -15.13 -2.00
CA ASP A 230 8.05 -15.03 -0.58
C ASP A 230 8.75 -13.86 0.14
N VAL A 231 9.25 -12.87 -0.61
CA VAL A 231 9.98 -11.73 -0.03
C VAL A 231 9.14 -10.96 1.00
N LYS A 232 9.74 -10.71 2.16
CA LYS A 232 9.21 -9.82 3.20
C LYS A 232 10.23 -8.73 3.50
N CYS A 233 9.76 -7.53 3.85
CA CYS A 233 10.65 -6.50 4.37
C CYS A 233 11.20 -6.92 5.73
N SER A 234 12.53 -7.04 5.85
CA SER A 234 13.23 -7.48 7.08
C SER A 234 13.20 -6.46 8.23
N HIS A 235 12.58 -5.29 8.04
CA HIS A 235 12.59 -4.21 9.05
C HIS A 235 11.60 -4.36 10.20
N HIS A 236 10.80 -5.43 10.27
CA HIS A 236 9.87 -5.69 11.38
C HIS A 236 10.29 -6.82 12.33
N GLU A 237 11.48 -7.38 12.19
CA GLU A 237 12.07 -8.24 13.22
C GLU A 237 12.78 -7.37 14.24
N HIS A 238 12.04 -6.74 15.17
CA HIS A 238 12.58 -6.39 16.46
C HIS A 238 12.81 -7.71 17.19
N SER A 239 14.04 -8.22 17.10
CA SER A 239 14.52 -9.27 17.96
C SER A 239 14.39 -8.77 19.41
N HIS A 240 13.44 -9.33 20.15
CA HIS A 240 13.49 -9.30 21.60
C HIS A 240 14.71 -10.10 22.02
N GLY A 241 15.84 -9.40 22.19
CA GLY A 241 17.05 -9.94 22.79
C GLY A 241 16.72 -10.36 24.21
N GLU A 242 16.90 -11.64 24.49
CA GLU A 242 16.84 -12.23 25.81
C GLU A 242 17.85 -11.55 26.74
N GLY A 243 17.42 -11.36 28.01
CA GLY A 243 18.31 -11.42 29.15
C GLY A 243 18.91 -10.13 29.67
N HIS A 244 18.14 -9.42 30.49
CA HIS A 244 18.72 -8.71 31.61
C HIS A 244 18.09 -9.24 32.91
N THR A 245 18.79 -10.16 33.54
CA THR A 245 18.63 -10.51 34.97
C THR A 245 18.98 -9.29 35.80
N CYS A 246 17.99 -8.62 36.38
CA CYS A 246 18.21 -7.61 37.42
C CYS A 246 18.65 -8.30 38.73
N GLY A 247 19.91 -8.07 39.10
CA GLY A 247 20.45 -8.46 40.38
C GLY A 247 19.74 -7.76 41.53
N GLU A 248 19.60 -8.51 42.62
CA GLU A 248 19.09 -8.08 43.89
C GLU A 248 19.82 -6.86 44.45
N HIS A 249 19.15 -5.72 44.57
CA HIS A 249 19.43 -4.72 45.61
C HIS A 249 18.15 -4.08 46.06
N GLY A 250 17.87 -4.29 47.37
CA GLY A 250 16.69 -3.83 48.05
C GLY A 250 16.56 -2.31 48.08
N CYS A 251 15.35 -1.85 47.87
CA CYS A 251 14.93 -0.48 48.14
C CYS A 251 14.13 -0.41 49.40
N GLY A 252 14.67 0.32 50.37
CA GLY A 252 14.06 0.59 51.63
C GLY A 252 12.80 1.43 51.53
N SER A 253 11.92 1.15 52.46
CA SER A 253 10.69 1.86 52.78
C SER A 253 10.91 3.36 53.11
N HIS A 254 10.17 4.25 52.49
CA HIS A 254 9.87 5.57 53.03
C HIS A 254 8.38 5.83 52.96
N SER A 255 7.80 6.00 54.17
CA SER A 255 6.44 6.41 54.45
C SER A 255 6.20 7.83 53.98
N CYS A 256 5.05 8.07 53.34
CA CYS A 256 4.50 9.42 53.11
C CYS A 256 3.63 9.81 54.32
N HIS A 257 3.90 11.01 54.83
CA HIS A 257 2.96 11.81 55.61
C HIS A 257 2.27 12.78 54.64
#